data_21740bfed7566bb6f8f22954a9d5af5d
#
_entry.id   21740bfed7566bb6f8f22954a9d5af5d
#
_cell.length_a   1.000
_cell.length_b   1.000
_cell.length_c   1.000
_cell.angle_alpha   90.00
_cell.angle_beta   90.00
_cell.angle_gamma   90.00
#
_symmetry.space_group_name_H-M   'P 1'
#
loop_
_entity.id
_entity.type
_entity.pdbx_description
1 polymer ?
#
loop_
_entity_poly.entity_id
_entity_poly.type
_entity_poly.pdbx_seq_one_letter_code
_entity_poly.pdbx_strand_id
1 'polypeptide(L)'
;MTFVKAALFGLGLAVLLSLPSEAHSEITASEAACDGASSAIDVRVRGVRSDRGYVTFVLYGDKPKDFLVKGKKIFQHRFAAKQGTVEFCVILPKPGLYAATAYHD
;
A
#
# COMPACT_ATOMS: atom_id res chain seq x y z
N MET A 1 30.67 6.61 42.92
CA MET A 1 30.33 6.34 42.54
C MET A 1 29.69 6.12 42.00
N THR A 2 29.74 6.13 41.75
CA THR A 2 29.08 5.88 41.21
C THR A 2 28.53 5.93 40.65
N PHE A 3 28.29 5.97 40.24
CA PHE A 3 27.60 5.98 39.74
C PHE A 3 27.13 6.01 38.97
N VAL A 4 27.08 6.27 38.87
CA VAL A 4 26.50 6.18 38.21
C VAL A 4 26.09 6.27 37.60
N LYS A 5 25.94 6.42 37.32
CA LYS A 5 25.37 6.46 36.69
C LYS A 5 24.90 6.31 35.92
N ALA A 6 24.99 6.53 35.96
CA ALA A 6 24.38 6.33 35.16
C ALA A 6 23.84 6.27 34.57
N ALA A 7 23.85 6.43 34.54
CA ALA A 7 23.25 6.19 33.93
C ALA A 7 22.62 6.33 33.49
N LEU A 8 22.47 6.66 33.45
CA LEU A 8 21.77 6.56 33.03
C LEU A 8 21.43 6.67 32.43
N PHE A 9 21.30 6.87 32.18
CA PHE A 9 20.79 6.71 31.70
C PHE A 9 20.51 6.66 31.08
N GLY A 10 20.54 6.80 31.06
CA GLY A 10 20.03 6.58 30.55
C GLY A 10 19.64 6.77 30.05
N LEU A 11 19.42 7.12 30.06
CA LEU A 11 18.87 7.10 29.66
C LEU A 11 18.46 7.20 29.10
N GLY A 12 18.43 7.29 28.91
CA GLY A 12 17.85 7.25 28.41
C GLY A 12 17.52 7.48 27.84
N LEU A 13 17.33 7.74 27.68
CA LEU A 13 16.90 7.77 27.07
C LEU A 13 16.61 7.62 26.28
N ALA A 14 16.61 7.61 26.20
CA ALA A 14 16.19 7.41 25.50
C ALA A 14 15.64 7.35 24.98
N VAL A 15 15.42 7.41 24.99
CA VAL A 15 14.75 7.27 24.52
C VAL A 15 14.25 7.42 23.89
N LEU A 16 14.11 7.75 23.74
CA LEU A 16 13.67 7.90 23.07
C LEU A 16 13.42 7.73 22.25
N LEU A 17 13.54 7.65 22.11
CA LEU A 17 13.35 7.52 21.31
C LEU A 17 12.76 7.28 20.60
N SER A 18 12.59 7.25 20.33
CA SER A 18 12.01 7.06 19.72
C SER A 18 11.34 7.09 19.07
N LEU A 19 11.17 7.30 18.41
CA LEU A 19 10.53 7.48 17.68
C LEU A 19 9.89 7.23 16.97
N PRO A 20 9.48 7.26 16.49
CA PRO A 20 8.68 6.97 15.86
C PRO A 20 8.29 6.97 14.87
N SER A 21 8.12 6.74 14.26
CA SER A 21 7.82 6.71 13.37
C SER A 21 6.99 6.86 12.78
N GLU A 22 6.83 7.01 12.38
CA GLU A 22 6.11 7.17 11.78
C GLU A 22 5.35 6.91 11.13
N ALA A 23 5.12 7.01 10.96
CA ALA A 23 4.08 6.66 10.48
C ALA A 23 3.74 6.90 9.22
N HIS A 24 4.27 6.67 8.31
CA HIS A 24 3.70 6.87 7.13
C HIS A 24 3.14 5.74 6.77
N SER A 25 2.05 5.88 6.40
CA SER A 25 1.22 4.97 5.84
C SER A 25 1.46 4.88 4.43
N GLU A 26 1.86 3.79 3.97
CA GLU A 26 2.07 3.55 2.57
C GLU A 26 0.93 2.76 2.01
N ILE A 27 0.68 2.92 0.73
CA ILE A 27 -0.25 2.08 0.00
C ILE A 27 0.47 0.77 -0.31
N THR A 28 -0.14 -0.35 0.06
CA THR A 28 0.44 -1.65 -0.21
C THR A 28 -0.57 -2.54 -0.89
N ALA A 29 -0.08 -3.53 -1.63
CA ALA A 29 -0.93 -4.49 -2.31
C ALA A 29 -0.40 -5.89 -2.06
N SER A 30 -1.31 -6.85 -1.95
CA SER A 30 -0.93 -8.22 -1.70
C SER A 30 -1.92 -9.15 -2.39
N GLU A 31 -1.46 -10.33 -2.75
CA GLU A 31 -2.32 -11.32 -3.40
C GLU A 31 -3.26 -12.01 -2.43
N ALA A 32 -3.21 -11.65 -1.16
CA ALA A 32 -4.12 -12.19 -0.18
C ALA A 32 -5.40 -11.38 -0.16
N ALA A 33 -6.46 -11.96 0.37
CA ALA A 33 -7.71 -11.23 0.56
C ALA A 33 -7.51 -10.11 1.57
N CYS A 34 -8.37 -9.10 1.47
CA CYS A 34 -8.37 -8.03 2.47
C CYS A 34 -8.80 -8.61 3.79
N ASP A 35 -7.95 -8.48 4.79
CA ASP A 35 -8.13 -9.18 6.03
C ASP A 35 -8.42 -8.22 7.15
N GLY A 36 -9.61 -7.64 7.14
CA GLY A 36 -10.01 -6.76 8.21
C GLY A 36 -9.34 -5.41 8.26
N ALA A 37 -8.60 -5.05 7.21
CA ALA A 37 -8.00 -3.73 7.16
C ALA A 37 -9.08 -2.67 7.13
N SER A 38 -8.87 -1.56 7.85
CA SER A 38 -9.89 -0.53 7.99
C SER A 38 -10.07 0.28 6.71
N SER A 39 -9.04 0.38 5.88
CA SER A 39 -9.13 1.11 4.62
C SER A 39 -8.49 0.25 3.56
N ALA A 40 -9.30 -0.43 2.77
CA ALA A 40 -8.77 -1.36 1.80
C ALA A 40 -9.72 -1.51 0.63
N ILE A 41 -9.17 -1.88 -0.50
CA ILE A 41 -9.95 -2.19 -1.69
C ILE A 41 -9.67 -3.64 -2.05
N ASP A 42 -10.72 -4.44 -2.15
CA ASP A 42 -10.61 -5.80 -2.63
C ASP A 42 -10.88 -5.76 -4.13
N VAL A 43 -9.88 -6.08 -4.91
CA VAL A 43 -9.96 -5.95 -6.37
C VAL A 43 -10.02 -7.32 -7.00
N ARG A 44 -10.98 -7.50 -7.90
CA ARG A 44 -11.10 -8.72 -8.68
C ARG A 44 -11.11 -8.35 -10.15
N VAL A 45 -10.10 -8.80 -10.87
CA VAL A 45 -10.01 -8.58 -12.29
C VAL A 45 -10.41 -9.86 -12.98
N ARG A 46 -11.54 -9.81 -13.67
CA ARG A 46 -12.11 -10.98 -14.32
C ARG A 46 -11.81 -10.99 -15.80
N GLY A 47 -11.92 -12.14 -16.41
CA GLY A 47 -11.73 -12.24 -17.84
C GLY A 47 -10.30 -12.12 -18.28
N VAL A 48 -9.37 -12.42 -17.39
CA VAL A 48 -7.95 -12.44 -17.75
C VAL A 48 -7.74 -13.59 -18.73
N ARG A 49 -7.17 -13.29 -19.88
CA ARG A 49 -7.19 -14.22 -20.99
C ARG A 49 -6.13 -15.30 -20.92
N SER A 50 -5.05 -15.06 -20.20
CA SER A 50 -3.97 -16.01 -20.16
C SER A 50 -3.13 -15.82 -18.92
N ASP A 51 -2.20 -16.75 -18.71
CA ASP A 51 -1.23 -16.64 -17.63
C ASP A 51 -0.02 -15.79 -18.02
N ARG A 52 -0.03 -15.20 -19.19
CA ARG A 52 1.11 -14.44 -19.65
C ARG A 52 1.04 -13.01 -19.18
N GLY A 53 2.20 -12.45 -18.87
CA GLY A 53 2.30 -11.06 -18.54
C GLY A 53 1.78 -10.75 -17.15
N TYR A 54 1.23 -9.57 -17.03
CA TYR A 54 0.84 -9.08 -15.70
C TYR A 54 -0.52 -8.40 -15.76
N VAL A 55 -1.19 -8.43 -14.63
CA VAL A 55 -2.32 -7.55 -14.40
C VAL A 55 -1.78 -6.36 -13.62
N THR A 56 -1.88 -5.19 -14.19
CA THR A 56 -1.35 -3.97 -13.61
C THR A 56 -2.49 -3.18 -13.02
N PHE A 57 -2.34 -2.83 -11.75
CA PHE A 57 -3.32 -2.02 -11.03
C PHE A 57 -2.74 -0.63 -10.83
N VAL A 58 -3.52 0.40 -11.12
CA VAL A 58 -3.09 1.79 -10.97
C VAL A 58 -4.13 2.54 -10.17
N LEU A 59 -3.67 3.31 -9.20
CA LEU A 59 -4.54 4.08 -8.33
C LEU A 59 -4.25 5.56 -8.50
N TYR A 60 -5.31 6.34 -8.52
CA TYR A 60 -5.26 7.80 -8.59
C TYR A 60 -6.01 8.37 -7.39
N GLY A 61 -5.75 9.63 -7.09
CA GLY A 61 -6.45 10.31 -6.02
C GLY A 61 -7.84 10.75 -6.42
N ASP A 62 -8.34 11.75 -5.72
CA ASP A 62 -9.74 12.15 -5.83
C ASP A 62 -10.01 13.24 -6.86
N LYS A 63 -9.04 13.59 -7.67
CA LYS A 63 -9.23 14.63 -8.67
C LYS A 63 -9.57 14.01 -10.01
N PRO A 64 -10.81 14.16 -10.49
CA PRO A 64 -11.20 13.50 -11.74
C PRO A 64 -10.30 13.84 -12.91
N LYS A 65 -9.79 15.07 -12.96
CA LYS A 65 -8.95 15.47 -14.08
C LYS A 65 -7.60 14.76 -14.10
N ASP A 66 -7.21 14.14 -13.00
CA ASP A 66 -5.93 13.42 -12.94
C ASP A 66 -6.04 11.98 -13.41
N PHE A 67 -7.25 11.47 -13.56
CA PHE A 67 -7.46 10.07 -13.90
C PHE A 67 -6.89 9.78 -15.28
N LEU A 68 -6.05 8.76 -15.37
CA LEU A 68 -5.37 8.32 -16.58
C LEU A 68 -4.38 9.35 -17.14
N VAL A 69 -4.03 10.37 -16.36
CA VAL A 69 -3.07 11.35 -16.81
C VAL A 69 -1.68 10.91 -16.39
N LYS A 70 -0.74 10.96 -17.33
CA LYS A 70 0.63 10.55 -17.07
C LYS A 70 1.20 11.38 -15.92
N GLY A 71 1.87 10.69 -15.01
CA GLY A 71 2.50 11.36 -13.87
C GLY A 71 1.59 11.64 -12.70
N LYS A 72 0.30 11.28 -12.80
CA LYS A 72 -0.65 11.57 -11.74
C LYS A 72 -1.05 10.36 -10.91
N LYS A 73 -0.56 9.18 -11.26
CA LYS A 73 -0.86 7.99 -10.45
C LYS A 73 -0.17 8.11 -9.09
N ILE A 74 -0.85 7.62 -8.06
CA ILE A 74 -0.27 7.62 -6.72
C ILE A 74 0.22 6.24 -6.32
N PHE A 75 -0.15 5.21 -7.07
CA PHE A 75 0.29 3.86 -6.75
C PHE A 75 0.13 2.99 -7.99
N GLN A 76 1.05 2.07 -8.18
CA GLN A 76 0.96 1.09 -9.25
C GLN A 76 1.59 -0.20 -8.76
N HIS A 77 0.94 -1.31 -9.07
CA HIS A 77 1.49 -2.61 -8.73
C HIS A 77 1.11 -3.62 -9.82
N ARG A 78 1.99 -4.56 -10.07
CA ARG A 78 1.80 -5.56 -11.09
C ARG A 78 1.74 -6.93 -10.44
N PHE A 79 0.77 -7.72 -10.83
CA PHE A 79 0.60 -9.09 -10.36
C PHE A 79 0.75 -10.02 -11.54
N ALA A 80 1.35 -11.18 -11.31
CA ALA A 80 1.43 -12.17 -12.37
C ALA A 80 0.04 -12.52 -12.85
N ALA A 81 -0.17 -12.53 -14.16
CA ALA A 81 -1.47 -12.83 -14.70
C ALA A 81 -1.80 -14.31 -14.50
N LYS A 82 -3.08 -14.57 -14.25
CA LYS A 82 -3.62 -15.92 -14.18
C LYS A 82 -4.90 -15.92 -14.98
N GLN A 83 -5.06 -16.89 -15.84
CA GLN A 83 -6.25 -16.96 -16.64
C GLN A 83 -7.47 -17.04 -15.73
N GLY A 84 -8.48 -16.26 -16.04
CA GLY A 84 -9.72 -16.22 -15.29
C GLY A 84 -9.81 -15.00 -14.42
N THR A 85 -9.53 -15.11 -13.14
CA THR A 85 -9.67 -14.00 -12.20
C THR A 85 -8.39 -13.82 -11.41
N VAL A 86 -7.96 -12.57 -11.30
CA VAL A 86 -6.85 -12.20 -10.43
C VAL A 86 -7.43 -11.32 -9.32
N GLU A 87 -7.21 -11.72 -8.08
CA GLU A 87 -7.74 -11.01 -6.93
C GLU A 87 -6.61 -10.58 -6.02
N PHE A 88 -6.72 -9.37 -5.49
CA PHE A 88 -5.71 -8.86 -4.57
C PHE A 88 -6.33 -7.78 -3.69
N CYS A 89 -5.63 -7.48 -2.60
CA CYS A 89 -6.05 -6.44 -1.66
C CYS A 89 -5.10 -5.28 -1.73
N VAL A 90 -5.66 -4.07 -1.83
CA VAL A 90 -4.88 -2.83 -1.79
C VAL A 90 -5.24 -2.11 -0.49
N ILE A 91 -4.25 -1.92 0.36
CA ILE A 91 -4.45 -1.27 1.65
C ILE A 91 -4.07 0.18 1.52
N LEU A 92 -4.99 1.05 1.94
CA LEU A 92 -4.86 2.49 1.78
C LEU A 92 -4.49 3.14 3.10
N PRO A 93 -3.79 4.28 3.05
CA PRO A 93 -3.41 4.97 4.29
C PRO A 93 -4.60 5.55 5.02
N LYS A 94 -5.68 5.89 4.30
CA LYS A 94 -6.85 6.48 4.92
C LYS A 94 -8.04 6.28 4.01
N PRO A 95 -9.25 6.33 4.56
CA PRO A 95 -10.44 6.30 3.72
C PRO A 95 -10.53 7.56 2.89
N GLY A 96 -11.25 7.49 1.79
CA GLY A 96 -11.41 8.63 0.92
C GLY A 96 -11.90 8.21 -0.45
N LEU A 97 -11.88 9.13 -1.37
CA LEU A 97 -12.23 8.87 -2.75
C LEU A 97 -10.98 8.60 -3.54
N TYR A 98 -11.04 7.56 -4.32
CA TYR A 98 -9.92 7.16 -5.18
C TYR A 98 -10.47 6.73 -6.53
N ALA A 99 -9.65 6.80 -7.54
CA ALA A 99 -9.99 6.25 -8.84
C ALA A 99 -8.97 5.18 -9.18
N ALA A 100 -9.41 4.14 -9.83
CA ALA A 100 -8.53 3.02 -10.09
C ALA A 100 -8.78 2.46 -11.48
N THR A 101 -7.74 1.86 -12.04
CA THR A 101 -7.86 1.12 -13.27
C THR A 101 -6.97 -0.12 -13.19
N ALA A 102 -7.31 -1.12 -13.96
CA ALA A 102 -6.50 -2.32 -14.06
C ALA A 102 -6.52 -2.80 -15.50
N TYR A 103 -5.42 -3.36 -15.92
CA TYR A 103 -5.33 -3.89 -17.28
C TYR A 103 -4.35 -5.05 -17.32
N HIS A 104 -4.53 -5.88 -18.35
CA HIS A 104 -3.68 -7.04 -18.59
C HIS A 104 -2.72 -6.69 -19.71
N ASP A 105 -1.44 -6.75 -19.44
CA ASP A 105 -0.44 -6.48 -20.47
C ASP A 105 0.50 -7.66 -20.68
#